data_8323bb538aa0562615ee8937d1ff95ae
#
_entry.id   8323bb538aa0562615ee8937d1ff95ae
#
_cell.length_a   1.000
_cell.length_b   1.000
_cell.length_c   1.000
_cell.angle_alpha   90.00
_cell.angle_beta   90.00
_cell.angle_gamma   90.00
#
_symmetry.space_group_name_H-M   'P 1'
#
loop_
_entity.id
_entity.type
_entity.pdbx_description
1 polymer ?
#
loop_
_entity_poly.entity_id
_entity_poly.type
_entity_poly.pdbx_seq_one_letter_code
_entity_poly.pdbx_strand_id
1 'polypeptide(L)'
;MRLFFALWPPRETALALHEWAKGLEGRATPAEKIHLTLAFLGGVEPAKPAAAVKKVQAQAFELPLDTAKYWRDNHIVWVGPREMPEGLRVLVERLHFALYRAEFILERRAFAAHVTLLRKARKPAAIAPLPKLGWPVREFALVNSAGGAYTVVERFALEL
;
A
#
# COMPACT_ATOMS: atom_id res chain seq x y z
N MET A 1 -0.69 -15.72 11.25
CA MET A 1 0.34 -14.84 10.70
C MET A 1 0.09 -14.62 9.21
N ARG A 2 -0.02 -13.38 8.79
CA ARG A 2 -0.25 -13.04 7.38
C ARG A 2 0.72 -11.94 6.99
N LEU A 3 1.57 -12.23 6.00
CA LEU A 3 2.63 -11.34 5.59
C LEU A 3 2.29 -10.61 4.29
N PHE A 4 2.74 -9.38 4.19
CA PHE A 4 2.64 -8.59 2.98
C PHE A 4 3.75 -7.55 2.93
N PHE A 5 4.10 -7.12 1.73
CA PHE A 5 5.01 -5.99 1.51
C PHE A 5 4.19 -4.73 1.27
N ALA A 6 4.61 -3.62 1.84
CA ALA A 6 3.84 -2.39 1.77
C ALA A 6 4.70 -1.13 1.85
N LEU A 7 4.08 -0.02 1.42
CA LEU A 7 4.59 1.33 1.64
C LEU A 7 3.75 1.99 2.72
N TRP A 8 4.41 2.68 3.66
CA TRP A 8 3.75 3.45 4.70
C TRP A 8 3.90 4.94 4.46
N PRO A 9 2.82 5.73 4.56
CA PRO A 9 2.91 7.17 4.38
C PRO A 9 3.56 7.85 5.60
N PRO A 10 4.07 9.08 5.44
CA PRO A 10 4.41 9.91 6.58
C PRO A 10 3.19 10.08 7.49
N ARG A 11 3.43 10.24 8.79
CA ARG A 11 2.34 10.37 9.77
C ARG A 11 1.36 11.49 9.42
N GLU A 12 1.85 12.64 9.01
CA GLU A 12 1.01 13.77 8.59
C GLU A 12 0.08 13.41 7.46
N THR A 13 0.61 12.71 6.46
CA THR A 13 -0.16 12.26 5.31
C THR A 13 -1.24 11.27 5.74
N ALA A 14 -0.89 10.31 6.59
CA ALA A 14 -1.86 9.33 7.10
C ALA A 14 -2.99 10.01 7.89
N LEU A 15 -2.66 10.97 8.75
CA LEU A 15 -3.66 11.69 9.53
C LEU A 15 -4.59 12.51 8.64
N ALA A 16 -4.05 13.19 7.63
CA ALA A 16 -4.86 13.98 6.70
C ALA A 16 -5.79 13.10 5.87
N LEU A 17 -5.31 11.94 5.44
CA LEU A 17 -6.14 10.98 4.70
C LEU A 17 -7.26 10.43 5.56
N HIS A 18 -6.95 10.09 6.81
CA HIS A 18 -7.94 9.61 7.76
C HIS A 18 -9.05 10.66 7.99
N GLU A 19 -8.67 11.92 8.22
CA GLU A 19 -9.62 13.01 8.39
C GLU A 19 -10.49 13.21 7.15
N TRP A 20 -9.89 13.16 5.97
CA TRP A 20 -10.63 13.27 4.72
C TRP A 20 -11.67 12.14 4.60
N ALA A 21 -11.27 10.91 4.92
CA ALA A 21 -12.15 9.74 4.83
C ALA A 21 -13.33 9.81 5.81
N LYS A 22 -13.15 10.44 6.95
CA LYS A 22 -14.20 10.58 7.95
C LYS A 22 -15.38 11.41 7.46
N GLY A 23 -15.21 12.18 6.40
CA GLY A 23 -16.30 12.90 5.76
C GLY A 23 -17.22 12.04 4.91
N LEU A 24 -16.90 10.76 4.73
CA LEU A 24 -17.67 9.82 3.93
C LEU A 24 -18.35 8.78 4.82
N GLU A 25 -19.43 8.16 4.33
CA GLU A 25 -20.14 7.12 5.07
C GLU A 25 -19.45 5.77 4.92
N GLY A 26 -19.03 5.20 6.02
CA GLY A 26 -18.39 3.90 6.08
C GLY A 26 -17.42 3.81 7.24
N ARG A 27 -16.60 2.76 7.23
CA ARG A 27 -15.59 2.56 8.26
C ARG A 27 -14.25 3.09 7.79
N ALA A 28 -13.79 4.21 8.37
CA ALA A 28 -12.50 4.79 8.04
C ALA A 28 -11.36 3.89 8.53
N THR A 29 -10.34 3.71 7.69
CA THR A 29 -9.13 3.00 8.07
C THR A 29 -8.41 3.81 9.14
N PRO A 30 -8.03 3.21 10.29
CA PRO A 30 -7.23 3.92 11.28
C PRO A 30 -5.94 4.47 10.66
N ALA A 31 -5.52 5.66 11.08
CA ALA A 31 -4.37 6.32 10.46
C ALA A 31 -3.12 5.44 10.47
N GLU A 32 -2.88 4.72 11.56
CA GLU A 32 -1.71 3.84 11.71
C GLU A 32 -1.74 2.60 10.80
N LYS A 33 -2.88 2.33 10.14
CA LYS A 33 -3.04 1.21 9.23
C LYS A 33 -3.14 1.63 7.76
N ILE A 34 -3.09 2.92 7.49
CA ILE A 34 -3.13 3.42 6.11
C ILE A 34 -1.81 3.07 5.41
N HIS A 35 -1.90 2.34 4.31
CA HIS A 35 -0.72 1.88 3.57
C HIS A 35 -1.09 1.53 2.14
N LEU A 36 -0.07 1.34 1.31
CA LEU A 36 -0.23 0.79 -0.03
C LEU A 36 0.43 -0.58 -0.07
N THR A 37 -0.36 -1.63 -0.32
CA THR A 37 0.17 -3.00 -0.42
C THR A 37 0.86 -3.21 -1.76
N LEU A 38 2.09 -3.73 -1.72
CA LEU A 38 2.87 -4.06 -2.91
C LEU A 38 2.72 -5.52 -3.33
N ALA A 39 2.66 -6.42 -2.36
CA ALA A 39 2.51 -7.85 -2.60
C ALA A 39 1.98 -8.54 -1.35
N PHE A 40 0.98 -9.38 -1.51
CA PHE A 40 0.39 -10.14 -0.42
C PHE A 40 0.90 -11.58 -0.47
N LEU A 41 1.43 -12.08 0.64
CA LEU A 41 2.05 -13.40 0.70
C LEU A 41 1.24 -14.44 1.47
N GLY A 42 0.42 -14.01 2.42
CA GLY A 42 -0.33 -14.93 3.27
C GLY A 42 0.52 -15.53 4.39
N GLY A 43 0.20 -16.75 4.78
CA GLY A 43 0.86 -17.40 5.91
C GLY A 43 2.14 -18.10 5.51
N VAL A 44 3.25 -17.37 5.52
CA VAL A 44 4.58 -17.90 5.21
C VAL A 44 5.56 -17.51 6.32
N GLU A 45 6.68 -18.19 6.40
CA GLU A 45 7.71 -17.85 7.36
C GLU A 45 8.42 -16.56 6.98
N PRO A 46 8.53 -15.56 7.88
CA PRO A 46 9.05 -14.23 7.53
C PRO A 46 10.45 -14.20 6.95
N ALA A 47 11.32 -15.10 7.39
CA ALA A 47 12.72 -15.14 6.94
C ALA A 47 12.84 -15.39 5.44
N LYS A 48 11.91 -16.15 4.86
CA LYS A 48 11.97 -16.51 3.43
C LYS A 48 11.72 -15.32 2.51
N PRO A 49 10.61 -14.59 2.63
CA PRO A 49 10.40 -13.43 1.78
C PRO A 49 11.40 -12.31 2.07
N ALA A 50 11.82 -12.13 3.32
CA ALA A 50 12.83 -11.14 3.65
C ALA A 50 14.14 -11.41 2.90
N ALA A 51 14.59 -12.67 2.88
CA ALA A 51 15.80 -13.06 2.16
C ALA A 51 15.63 -12.90 0.64
N ALA A 52 14.45 -13.24 0.12
CA ALA A 52 14.17 -13.17 -1.31
C ALA A 52 14.30 -11.75 -1.87
N VAL A 53 13.95 -10.73 -1.09
CA VAL A 53 13.93 -9.35 -1.57
C VAL A 53 15.15 -8.53 -1.17
N LYS A 54 16.11 -9.13 -0.48
CA LYS A 54 17.28 -8.42 0.04
C LYS A 54 18.09 -7.69 -1.03
N LYS A 55 18.13 -8.23 -2.24
CA LYS A 55 18.90 -7.68 -3.35
C LYS A 55 18.06 -6.82 -4.30
N VAL A 56 16.79 -6.62 -3.99
CA VAL A 56 15.95 -5.75 -4.80
C VAL A 56 16.44 -4.33 -4.67
N GLN A 57 16.79 -3.73 -5.80
CA GLN A 57 17.24 -2.34 -5.88
C GLN A 57 16.22 -1.54 -6.67
N ALA A 58 15.81 -0.42 -6.11
CA ALA A 58 14.93 0.53 -6.77
C ALA A 58 15.17 1.92 -6.16
N GLN A 59 14.85 2.94 -6.94
CA GLN A 59 15.06 4.30 -6.49
C GLN A 59 13.88 4.83 -5.70
N ALA A 60 14.17 5.72 -4.75
CA ALA A 60 13.17 6.48 -4.05
C ALA A 60 12.35 7.33 -5.04
N PHE A 61 11.09 7.56 -4.72
CA PHE A 61 10.19 8.31 -5.60
C PHE A 61 9.11 9.02 -4.79
N GLU A 62 8.42 9.95 -5.43
CA GLU A 62 7.23 10.56 -4.85
C GLU A 62 6.00 9.80 -5.34
N LEU A 63 5.09 9.49 -4.42
CA LEU A 63 3.82 8.86 -4.74
C LEU A 63 2.73 9.94 -4.72
N PRO A 64 2.18 10.34 -5.88
CA PRO A 64 1.08 11.29 -5.89
C PRO A 64 -0.23 10.62 -5.47
N LEU A 65 -1.02 11.34 -4.68
CA LEU A 65 -2.35 10.90 -4.26
C LEU A 65 -3.37 11.86 -4.88
N ASP A 66 -3.57 11.73 -6.17
CA ASP A 66 -4.34 12.67 -6.96
C ASP A 66 -5.65 12.09 -7.50
N THR A 67 -6.00 10.87 -7.09
CA THR A 67 -7.23 10.20 -7.52
C THR A 67 -7.89 9.53 -6.33
N ALA A 68 -9.19 9.73 -6.19
CA ALA A 68 -10.01 9.02 -5.22
C ALA A 68 -11.17 8.34 -5.95
N LYS A 69 -11.43 7.08 -5.65
CA LYS A 69 -12.49 6.32 -6.31
C LYS A 69 -13.19 5.40 -5.34
N TYR A 70 -14.39 4.99 -5.75
CA TYR A 70 -15.21 4.00 -5.06
C TYR A 70 -15.27 2.72 -5.88
N TRP A 71 -14.92 1.58 -5.27
CA TRP A 71 -15.09 0.26 -5.87
C TRP A 71 -16.40 -0.36 -5.37
N ARG A 72 -17.30 -0.58 -6.31
CA ARG A 72 -18.65 -1.08 -6.05
C ARG A 72 -18.66 -2.51 -5.50
N ASP A 73 -17.78 -3.38 -6.02
CA ASP A 73 -17.82 -4.80 -5.71
C ASP A 73 -17.48 -5.11 -4.24
N ASN A 74 -16.59 -4.34 -3.65
CA ASN A 74 -16.14 -4.56 -2.27
C ASN A 74 -16.42 -3.39 -1.34
N HIS A 75 -17.15 -2.38 -1.82
CA HIS A 75 -17.55 -1.22 -1.02
C HIS A 75 -16.38 -0.50 -0.37
N ILE A 76 -15.36 -0.20 -1.15
CA ILE A 76 -14.16 0.48 -0.69
C ILE A 76 -14.02 1.83 -1.36
N VAL A 77 -13.66 2.86 -0.57
CA VAL A 77 -13.14 4.11 -1.11
C VAL A 77 -11.62 4.07 -0.96
N TRP A 78 -10.93 4.36 -2.04
CA TRP A 78 -9.47 4.33 -2.08
C TRP A 78 -8.91 5.56 -2.77
N VAL A 79 -7.66 5.87 -2.46
CA VAL A 79 -6.90 6.92 -3.11
C VAL A 79 -5.62 6.34 -3.71
N GLY A 80 -5.08 7.03 -4.69
CA GLY A 80 -3.85 6.60 -5.32
C GLY A 80 -3.43 7.54 -6.44
N PRO A 81 -2.39 7.15 -7.17
CA PRO A 81 -1.94 7.93 -8.31
C PRO A 81 -2.85 7.70 -9.52
N ARG A 82 -3.15 8.77 -10.25
CA ARG A 82 -3.88 8.66 -11.52
C ARG A 82 -3.06 7.89 -12.53
N GLU A 83 -1.76 8.18 -12.58
CA GLU A 83 -0.81 7.47 -13.42
C GLU A 83 0.25 6.82 -12.55
N MET A 84 0.59 5.57 -12.85
CA MET A 84 1.61 4.83 -12.12
C MET A 84 2.96 5.54 -12.22
N PRO A 85 3.55 6.00 -11.09
CA PRO A 85 4.89 6.56 -11.13
C PRO A 85 5.90 5.52 -11.60
N GLU A 86 6.88 5.95 -12.38
CA GLU A 86 7.92 5.06 -12.89
C GLU A 86 8.67 4.35 -11.75
N GLY A 87 8.98 5.07 -10.68
CA GLY A 87 9.64 4.48 -9.51
C GLY A 87 8.84 3.37 -8.87
N LEU A 88 7.52 3.55 -8.76
CA LEU A 88 6.64 2.50 -8.22
C LEU A 88 6.57 1.30 -9.16
N ARG A 89 6.44 1.54 -10.46
CA ARG A 89 6.41 0.47 -11.45
C ARG A 89 7.66 -0.41 -11.37
N VAL A 90 8.82 0.22 -11.32
CA VAL A 90 10.10 -0.50 -11.22
C VAL A 90 10.20 -1.28 -9.91
N LEU A 91 9.82 -0.66 -8.80
CA LEU A 91 9.84 -1.34 -7.50
C LEU A 91 8.96 -2.59 -7.52
N VAL A 92 7.71 -2.44 -7.97
CA VAL A 92 6.76 -3.55 -8.00
C VAL A 92 7.24 -4.67 -8.92
N GLU A 93 7.73 -4.34 -10.12
CA GLU A 93 8.25 -5.35 -11.04
C GLU A 93 9.41 -6.13 -10.45
N ARG A 94 10.37 -5.43 -9.86
CA ARG A 94 11.55 -6.07 -9.28
C ARG A 94 11.22 -6.89 -8.04
N LEU A 95 10.32 -6.37 -7.21
CA LEU A 95 9.85 -7.08 -6.03
C LEU A 95 9.12 -8.36 -6.41
N HIS A 96 8.16 -8.26 -7.33
CA HIS A 96 7.38 -9.42 -7.79
C HIS A 96 8.27 -10.45 -8.48
N PHE A 97 9.26 -10.01 -9.27
CA PHE A 97 10.20 -10.92 -9.91
C PHE A 97 11.04 -11.68 -8.89
N ALA A 98 11.56 -10.98 -7.88
CA ALA A 98 12.35 -11.60 -6.81
C ALA A 98 11.52 -12.64 -6.04
N LEU A 99 10.27 -12.33 -5.75
CA LEU A 99 9.36 -13.25 -5.07
C LEU A 99 9.02 -14.45 -5.94
N TYR A 100 8.77 -14.21 -7.22
CA TYR A 100 8.52 -15.29 -8.19
C TYR A 100 9.71 -16.23 -8.26
N ARG A 101 10.94 -15.68 -8.36
CA ARG A 101 12.16 -16.47 -8.39
C ARG A 101 12.35 -17.31 -7.13
N ALA A 102 11.83 -16.86 -6.01
CA ALA A 102 11.87 -17.58 -4.73
C ALA A 102 10.65 -18.49 -4.54
N GLU A 103 9.88 -18.70 -5.61
CA GLU A 103 8.75 -19.64 -5.65
C GLU A 103 7.53 -19.20 -4.82
N PHE A 104 7.40 -17.91 -4.55
CA PHE A 104 6.18 -17.39 -3.94
C PHE A 104 5.07 -17.26 -4.99
N ILE A 105 3.85 -17.62 -4.59
CA ILE A 105 2.68 -17.50 -5.46
C ILE A 105 2.02 -16.15 -5.17
N LEU A 106 2.00 -15.27 -6.19
CA LEU A 106 1.38 -13.96 -6.09
C LEU A 106 0.07 -13.93 -6.87
N GLU A 107 -0.77 -12.93 -6.57
CA GLU A 107 -2.01 -12.74 -7.32
C GLU A 107 -1.74 -12.54 -8.81
N ARG A 108 -2.58 -13.15 -9.65
CA ARG A 108 -2.45 -13.04 -11.11
C ARG A 108 -2.95 -11.71 -11.65
N ARG A 109 -3.78 -11.00 -10.88
CA ARG A 109 -4.29 -9.71 -11.32
C ARG A 109 -3.18 -8.69 -11.46
N ALA A 110 -3.33 -7.81 -12.45
CA ALA A 110 -2.41 -6.71 -12.61
C ALA A 110 -2.37 -5.87 -11.32
N PHE A 111 -1.19 -5.43 -10.96
CA PHE A 111 -1.04 -4.59 -9.78
C PHE A 111 -1.79 -3.27 -9.97
N ALA A 112 -2.62 -2.91 -8.98
CA ALA A 112 -3.33 -1.65 -8.96
C ALA A 112 -2.89 -0.87 -7.72
N ALA A 113 -2.26 0.28 -7.94
CA ALA A 113 -1.79 1.12 -6.84
C ALA A 113 -2.99 1.79 -6.16
N HIS A 114 -3.30 1.36 -4.94
CA HIS A 114 -4.40 1.93 -4.18
C HIS A 114 -4.13 1.89 -2.68
N VAL A 115 -4.64 2.91 -2.00
CA VAL A 115 -4.60 3.03 -0.56
C VAL A 115 -6.04 3.02 -0.06
N THR A 116 -6.44 1.96 0.63
CA THR A 116 -7.81 1.83 1.14
C THR A 116 -8.01 2.78 2.32
N LEU A 117 -8.97 3.68 2.20
CA LEU A 117 -9.29 4.65 3.25
C LEU A 117 -10.61 4.37 3.95
N LEU A 118 -11.53 3.69 3.27
CA LEU A 118 -12.86 3.45 3.80
C LEU A 118 -13.34 2.07 3.38
N ARG A 119 -13.80 1.28 4.34
CA ARG A 119 -14.44 -0.01 4.10
C ARG A 119 -15.91 0.09 4.43
N LYS A 120 -16.72 -0.84 3.94
CA LYS A 120 -18.18 -0.82 4.10
C LYS A 120 -18.75 0.54 3.74
N ALA A 121 -18.22 1.12 2.69
CA ALA A 121 -18.58 2.44 2.24
C ALA A 121 -19.92 2.42 1.51
N ARG A 122 -20.71 3.46 1.71
CA ARG A 122 -21.84 3.75 0.82
C ARG A 122 -21.31 4.49 -0.38
N LYS A 123 -21.88 4.23 -1.55
CA LYS A 123 -21.50 4.97 -2.76
C LYS A 123 -21.65 6.47 -2.51
N PRO A 124 -20.57 7.25 -2.56
CA PRO A 124 -20.67 8.69 -2.35
C PRO A 124 -21.42 9.37 -3.49
N ALA A 125 -22.29 10.32 -3.15
CA ALA A 125 -22.94 11.16 -4.15
C ALA A 125 -21.92 12.05 -4.85
N ALA A 126 -20.91 12.51 -4.09
CA ALA A 126 -19.79 13.26 -4.60
C ALA A 126 -18.59 12.98 -3.71
N ILE A 127 -17.40 12.98 -4.31
CA ILE A 127 -16.16 12.82 -3.57
C ILE A 127 -15.48 14.19 -3.49
N ALA A 128 -15.25 14.67 -2.26
CA ALA A 128 -14.57 15.94 -2.05
C ALA A 128 -13.14 15.90 -2.63
N PRO A 129 -12.60 17.03 -3.07
CA PRO A 129 -11.22 17.08 -3.53
C PRO A 129 -10.26 16.60 -2.46
N LEU A 130 -9.24 15.86 -2.89
CA LEU A 130 -8.19 15.43 -1.99
C LEU A 130 -7.30 16.62 -1.60
N PRO A 131 -6.85 16.68 -0.35
CA PRO A 131 -5.83 17.65 0.02
C PRO A 131 -4.53 17.35 -0.73
N LYS A 132 -3.70 18.37 -0.94
CA LYS A 132 -2.38 18.17 -1.51
C LYS A 132 -1.49 17.57 -0.43
N LEU A 133 -1.04 16.34 -0.67
CA LEU A 133 -0.25 15.59 0.29
C LEU A 133 1.02 15.09 -0.35
N GLY A 134 2.12 15.17 0.39
CA GLY A 134 3.38 14.58 -0.01
C GLY A 134 3.47 13.14 0.50
N TRP A 135 4.01 12.26 -0.33
CA TRP A 135 4.38 10.93 0.11
C TRP A 135 5.71 10.54 -0.53
N PRO A 136 6.81 11.00 0.07
CA PRO A 136 8.13 10.56 -0.37
C PRO A 136 8.32 9.10 0.04
N VAL A 137 8.59 8.24 -0.94
CA VAL A 137 8.81 6.81 -0.71
C VAL A 137 10.30 6.55 -0.72
N ARG A 138 10.86 6.20 0.42
CA ARG A 138 12.29 5.96 0.62
C ARG A 138 12.59 4.55 1.08
N GLU A 139 11.57 3.77 1.39
CA GLU A 139 11.69 2.39 1.84
C GLU A 139 10.40 1.64 1.60
N PHE A 140 10.49 0.32 1.59
CA PHE A 140 9.31 -0.54 1.70
C PHE A 140 9.50 -1.49 2.88
N ALA A 141 8.44 -2.13 3.32
CA ALA A 141 8.49 -2.96 4.52
C ALA A 141 7.78 -4.29 4.33
N LEU A 142 8.31 -5.31 5.01
CA LEU A 142 7.62 -6.57 5.21
C LEU A 142 6.84 -6.47 6.51
N VAL A 143 5.55 -6.75 6.46
CA VAL A 143 4.63 -6.53 7.56
C VAL A 143 3.88 -7.81 7.88
N ASN A 144 3.66 -8.05 9.17
CA ASN A 144 2.83 -9.13 9.66
C ASN A 144 1.50 -8.56 10.17
N SER A 145 0.41 -9.15 9.70
CA SER A 145 -0.93 -8.86 10.19
C SER A 145 -1.38 -10.02 11.07
N ALA A 146 -1.59 -9.76 12.34
CA ALA A 146 -2.06 -10.75 13.30
C ALA A 146 -2.93 -10.06 14.34
N GLY A 147 -4.12 -10.64 14.62
CA GLY A 147 -5.02 -10.13 15.64
C GLY A 147 -5.48 -8.69 15.42
N GLY A 148 -5.59 -8.26 14.17
CA GLY A 148 -6.00 -6.90 13.83
C GLY A 148 -4.91 -5.85 13.94
N ALA A 149 -3.68 -6.25 14.30
CA ALA A 149 -2.54 -5.34 14.40
C ALA A 149 -1.53 -5.61 13.28
N TYR A 150 -0.84 -4.56 12.86
CA TYR A 150 0.25 -4.65 11.90
C TYR A 150 1.58 -4.44 12.62
N THR A 151 2.52 -5.35 12.37
CA THR A 151 3.87 -5.28 12.95
C THR A 151 4.89 -5.31 11.81
N VAL A 152 5.77 -4.32 11.78
CA VAL A 152 6.84 -4.31 10.78
C VAL A 152 7.87 -5.36 11.16
N VAL A 153 8.12 -6.29 10.23
CA VAL A 153 9.12 -7.34 10.41
C VAL A 153 10.49 -6.83 9.99
N GLU A 154 10.56 -6.17 8.85
CA GLU A 154 11.83 -5.65 8.33
C GLU A 154 11.56 -4.50 7.35
N ARG A 155 12.48 -3.52 7.32
CA ARG A 155 12.44 -2.41 6.37
C ARG A 155 13.56 -2.54 5.36
N PHE A 156 13.28 -2.14 4.13
CA PHE A 156 14.21 -2.21 3.00
C PHE A 156 14.35 -0.82 2.39
N ALA A 157 15.56 -0.27 2.45
CA ALA A 157 15.81 1.08 1.95
C ALA A 157 15.83 1.12 0.42
N LEU A 158 15.31 2.20 -0.14
CA LEU A 158 15.44 2.52 -1.55
C LEU A 158 16.63 3.45 -1.76
N GLU A 159 17.15 3.48 -2.99
CA GLU A 159 18.26 4.35 -3.33
C GLU A 159 17.76 5.80 -3.51
N LEU A 160 18.45 6.75 -2.91
CA LEU A 160 18.11 8.17 -3.03
C LEU A 160 18.59 8.80 -4.32
#